data_c042245bfd3f3489394ece64d3052cec
#
_entry.id   c042245bfd3f3489394ece64d3052cec
#
_cell.length_a   1.000
_cell.length_b   1.000
_cell.length_c   1.000
_cell.angle_alpha   90.00
_cell.angle_beta   90.00
_cell.angle_gamma   90.00
#
_symmetry.space_group_name_H-M   'P 1'
#
loop_
_entity.id
_entity.type
_entity.pdbx_description
1 polymer ?
#
loop_
_entity_poly.entity_id
_entity_poly.type
_entity_poly.pdbx_seq_one_letter_code
_entity_poly.pdbx_strand_id
1 'polypeptide(L)'
;MEKSKVYFTRNITSENVLKMYKVLNIELQGRVCVKVHSGEAGNQNYLKPLFFKDTIDYVNGTVVECNTAYDGERNTTVKHKKLMDEHEWTKHFNVDIMDSEGDLELDIKNGKVIKKNFVGNHIKTYDSMLIL
;
A
#
# COMPACT_ATOMS: atom_id res chain seq x y z
N MET A 1 -15.08 13.55 -25.33
CA MET A 1 -14.51 12.73 -24.24
C MET A 1 -14.85 13.39 -22.92
N GLU A 2 -15.45 12.64 -22.01
CA GLU A 2 -15.71 13.11 -20.65
C GLU A 2 -14.37 13.25 -19.92
N LYS A 3 -14.15 14.37 -19.20
CA LYS A 3 -12.92 14.59 -18.46
C LYS A 3 -12.93 13.76 -17.17
N SER A 4 -11.79 13.18 -16.81
CA SER A 4 -11.64 12.46 -15.53
C SER A 4 -11.89 13.40 -14.35
N LYS A 5 -12.67 12.93 -13.38
CA LYS A 5 -12.94 13.66 -12.14
C LYS A 5 -11.76 13.50 -11.19
N VAL A 6 -11.32 14.61 -10.60
CA VAL A 6 -10.30 14.64 -9.55
C VAL A 6 -10.91 15.27 -8.31
N TYR A 7 -10.76 14.63 -7.17
CA TYR A 7 -11.24 15.12 -5.89
C TYR A 7 -10.07 15.66 -5.07
N PHE A 8 -10.27 16.75 -4.37
CA PHE A 8 -9.23 17.42 -3.58
C PHE A 8 -9.79 17.90 -2.24
N THR A 9 -8.99 17.78 -1.19
CA THR A 9 -9.27 18.37 0.13
C THR A 9 -8.02 19.07 0.68
N ARG A 10 -8.22 20.16 1.40
CA ARG A 10 -7.16 20.84 2.16
C ARG A 10 -7.06 20.34 3.61
N ASN A 11 -8.07 19.62 4.07
CA ASN A 11 -8.10 19.06 5.42
C ASN A 11 -7.50 17.67 5.42
N ILE A 12 -6.25 17.56 5.88
CA ILE A 12 -5.51 16.32 5.94
C ILE A 12 -5.80 15.62 7.26
N THR A 13 -6.89 14.84 7.31
CA THR A 13 -7.34 14.07 8.48
C THR A 13 -7.75 12.66 8.05
N SER A 14 -7.72 11.69 8.97
CA SER A 14 -8.16 10.30 8.73
C SER A 14 -9.60 10.26 8.18
N GLU A 15 -10.50 11.01 8.79
CA GLU A 15 -11.89 11.13 8.36
C GLU A 15 -12.04 11.61 6.91
N ASN A 16 -11.22 12.60 6.50
CA ASN A 16 -11.28 13.12 5.14
C ASN A 16 -10.66 12.16 4.10
N VAL A 17 -9.66 11.38 4.47
CA VAL A 17 -9.16 10.29 3.60
C VAL A 17 -10.29 9.31 3.31
N LEU A 18 -11.02 8.87 4.34
CA LEU A 18 -12.18 7.99 4.18
C LEU A 18 -13.30 8.65 3.34
N LYS A 19 -13.59 9.93 3.57
CA LYS A 19 -14.57 10.68 2.77
C LYS A 19 -14.17 10.72 1.29
N MET A 20 -12.89 10.96 1.00
CA MET A 20 -12.39 10.98 -0.39
C MET A 20 -12.52 9.61 -1.04
N TYR A 21 -12.21 8.53 -0.33
CA TYR A 21 -12.44 7.18 -0.83
C TYR A 21 -13.94 6.96 -1.16
N LYS A 22 -14.83 7.31 -0.23
CA LYS A 22 -16.30 7.14 -0.43
C LYS A 22 -16.86 7.92 -1.62
N VAL A 23 -16.31 9.11 -1.89
CA VAL A 23 -16.74 9.95 -3.04
C VAL A 23 -16.40 9.29 -4.38
N LEU A 24 -15.37 8.43 -4.43
CA LEU A 24 -15.06 7.66 -5.65
C LEU A 24 -16.18 6.69 -6.03
N ASN A 25 -17.01 6.31 -5.05
CA ASN A 25 -18.12 5.36 -5.24
C ASN A 25 -17.66 4.04 -5.91
N ILE A 26 -16.51 3.55 -5.48
CA ILE A 26 -15.92 2.29 -5.95
C ILE A 26 -15.98 1.30 -4.80
N GLU A 27 -16.51 0.13 -5.07
CA GLU A 27 -16.49 -1.01 -4.14
C GLU A 27 -15.32 -1.94 -4.51
N LEU A 28 -14.39 -2.12 -3.58
CA LEU A 28 -13.30 -3.08 -3.73
C LEU A 28 -13.83 -4.48 -3.43
N GLN A 29 -13.50 -5.44 -4.30
CA GLN A 29 -14.02 -6.79 -4.21
C GLN A 29 -12.99 -7.75 -3.61
N GLY A 30 -13.49 -8.80 -2.94
CA GLY A 30 -12.69 -9.92 -2.47
C GLY A 30 -11.69 -9.54 -1.39
N ARG A 31 -10.50 -10.13 -1.44
CA ARG A 31 -9.40 -9.85 -0.51
C ARG A 31 -8.69 -8.57 -0.92
N VAL A 32 -8.82 -7.54 -0.09
CA VAL A 32 -8.29 -6.20 -0.37
C VAL A 32 -6.90 -6.04 0.25
N CYS A 33 -5.94 -5.55 -0.53
CA CYS A 33 -4.70 -5.01 0.01
C CYS A 33 -4.69 -3.48 -0.05
N VAL A 34 -4.04 -2.86 0.96
CA VAL A 34 -3.86 -1.42 1.03
C VAL A 34 -2.36 -1.11 1.02
N LYS A 35 -1.87 -0.58 -0.11
CA LYS A 35 -0.47 -0.18 -0.26
C LYS A 35 -0.25 1.16 0.42
N VAL A 36 0.70 1.18 1.33
CA VAL A 36 1.12 2.39 2.06
C VAL A 36 2.62 2.62 1.89
N HIS A 37 3.11 3.76 2.35
CA HIS A 37 4.52 3.98 2.66
C HIS A 37 4.70 3.89 4.18
N SER A 38 5.34 2.83 4.64
CA SER A 38 5.48 2.53 6.08
C SER A 38 6.43 3.44 6.85
N GLY A 39 7.18 4.28 6.15
CA GLY A 39 8.21 5.18 6.70
C GLY A 39 9.61 4.58 6.70
N GLU A 40 10.62 5.44 6.59
CA GLU A 40 12.03 5.06 6.74
C GLU A 40 12.47 5.12 8.20
N ALA A 41 13.45 4.33 8.58
CA ALA A 41 14.04 4.37 9.91
C ALA A 41 14.58 5.80 10.22
N GLY A 42 14.24 6.31 11.40
CA GLY A 42 14.62 7.65 11.83
C GLY A 42 13.85 8.82 11.19
N ASN A 43 13.02 8.57 10.18
CA ASN A 43 12.16 9.60 9.61
C ASN A 43 10.92 9.83 10.50
N GLN A 44 10.72 11.07 10.94
CA GLN A 44 9.57 11.45 11.76
C GLN A 44 8.37 11.96 10.93
N ASN A 45 8.57 12.18 9.63
CA ASN A 45 7.60 12.86 8.76
C ASN A 45 6.73 11.90 7.92
N TYR A 46 6.80 10.59 8.14
CA TYR A 46 5.87 9.67 7.49
C TYR A 46 4.48 9.73 8.13
N LEU A 47 3.46 9.44 7.34
CA LEU A 47 2.08 9.36 7.83
C LEU A 47 1.90 8.14 8.72
N LYS A 48 1.45 8.36 9.94
CA LYS A 48 1.33 7.33 10.97
C LYS A 48 0.17 6.37 10.67
N PRO A 49 0.21 5.10 11.15
CA PRO A 49 -0.84 4.11 10.91
C PRO A 49 -2.25 4.62 11.20
N LEU A 50 -2.43 5.32 12.31
CA LEU A 50 -3.74 5.84 12.72
C LEU A 50 -4.34 6.86 11.75
N PHE A 51 -3.51 7.52 10.93
CA PHE A 51 -3.99 8.43 9.90
C PHE A 51 -4.80 7.70 8.82
N PHE A 52 -4.50 6.45 8.54
CA PHE A 52 -5.17 5.64 7.53
C PHE A 52 -6.21 4.68 8.10
N LYS A 53 -6.33 4.62 9.45
CA LYS A 53 -7.10 3.58 10.13
C LYS A 53 -8.54 3.50 9.66
N ASP A 54 -9.26 4.63 9.61
CA ASP A 54 -10.67 4.64 9.22
C ASP A 54 -10.89 4.07 7.82
N THR A 55 -9.96 4.35 6.90
CA THR A 55 -10.06 3.87 5.52
C THR A 55 -9.69 2.39 5.41
N ILE A 56 -8.62 1.96 6.07
CA ILE A 56 -8.17 0.56 6.04
C ILE A 56 -9.21 -0.35 6.69
N ASP A 57 -9.75 0.05 7.84
CA ASP A 57 -10.83 -0.69 8.52
C ASP A 57 -12.10 -0.75 7.66
N TYR A 58 -12.45 0.36 7.01
CA TYR A 58 -13.65 0.42 6.17
C TYR A 58 -13.60 -0.56 4.99
N VAL A 59 -12.43 -0.71 4.36
CA VAL A 59 -12.25 -1.65 3.24
C VAL A 59 -11.84 -3.05 3.71
N ASN A 60 -11.71 -3.29 5.02
CA ASN A 60 -11.21 -4.52 5.62
C ASN A 60 -9.90 -4.99 4.96
N GLY A 61 -8.96 -4.05 4.81
CA GLY A 61 -7.76 -4.24 4.02
C GLY A 61 -6.57 -4.80 4.82
N THR A 62 -5.73 -5.59 4.16
CA THR A 62 -4.39 -5.94 4.65
C THR A 62 -3.40 -4.86 4.19
N VAL A 63 -2.63 -4.30 5.10
CA VAL A 63 -1.56 -3.35 4.77
C VAL A 63 -0.44 -4.09 4.04
N VAL A 64 -0.02 -3.55 2.90
CA VAL A 64 1.04 -4.17 2.10
C VAL A 64 2.17 -3.20 1.78
N GLU A 65 3.39 -3.75 1.74
CA GLU A 65 4.63 -3.10 1.29
C GLU A 65 5.48 -4.08 0.48
N CYS A 66 6.55 -3.58 -0.13
CA CYS A 66 7.63 -4.40 -0.68
C CYS A 66 8.97 -3.97 -0.09
N ASN A 67 9.94 -4.88 -0.08
CA ASN A 67 11.31 -4.53 0.29
C ASN A 67 11.89 -3.51 -0.71
N THR A 68 12.85 -2.71 -0.23
CA THR A 68 13.54 -1.73 -1.08
C THR A 68 14.77 -2.33 -1.74
N ALA A 69 15.07 -1.90 -2.97
CA ALA A 69 16.27 -2.31 -3.68
C ALA A 69 17.54 -1.58 -3.20
N TYR A 70 17.40 -0.51 -2.44
CA TYR A 70 18.51 0.23 -1.84
C TYR A 70 18.74 -0.19 -0.39
N ASP A 71 19.94 0.05 0.12
CA ASP A 71 20.31 -0.27 1.50
C ASP A 71 19.47 0.53 2.52
N GLY A 72 19.11 -0.14 3.60
CA GLY A 72 18.33 0.44 4.69
C GLY A 72 17.58 -0.62 5.48
N GLU A 73 16.73 -0.17 6.40
CA GLU A 73 15.96 -1.07 7.28
C GLU A 73 14.72 -1.69 6.60
N ARG A 74 14.54 -1.42 5.31
CA ARG A 74 13.49 -2.04 4.49
C ARG A 74 14.03 -2.92 3.36
N ASN A 75 15.34 -3.18 3.31
CA ASN A 75 15.95 -3.94 2.22
C ASN A 75 15.88 -5.47 2.37
N THR A 76 15.42 -5.96 3.50
CA THR A 76 15.12 -7.37 3.74
C THR A 76 13.82 -7.53 4.50
N THR A 77 13.11 -8.62 4.26
CA THR A 77 11.84 -8.89 4.92
C THR A 77 11.93 -8.86 6.45
N VAL A 78 13.02 -9.37 7.02
CA VAL A 78 13.21 -9.39 8.49
C VAL A 78 13.35 -7.97 9.04
N LYS A 79 14.18 -7.14 8.44
CA LYS A 79 14.37 -5.76 8.86
C LYS A 79 13.09 -4.94 8.64
N HIS A 80 12.45 -5.11 7.49
CA HIS A 80 11.25 -4.37 7.14
C HIS A 80 10.08 -4.68 8.08
N LYS A 81 9.85 -5.96 8.41
CA LYS A 81 8.85 -6.35 9.43
C LYS A 81 9.14 -5.74 10.79
N LYS A 82 10.41 -5.74 11.22
CA LYS A 82 10.82 -5.10 12.46
C LYS A 82 10.52 -3.59 12.45
N LEU A 83 10.87 -2.89 11.36
CA LEU A 83 10.58 -1.46 11.22
C LEU A 83 9.08 -1.17 11.22
N MET A 84 8.26 -2.00 10.55
CA MET A 84 6.81 -1.86 10.58
C MET A 84 6.23 -2.06 11.98
N ASP A 85 6.83 -2.94 12.78
CA ASP A 85 6.46 -3.12 14.18
C ASP A 85 6.85 -1.90 15.03
N GLU A 86 8.08 -1.41 14.90
CA GLU A 86 8.55 -0.18 15.55
C GLU A 86 7.71 1.06 15.19
N HIS A 87 7.19 1.10 13.98
CA HIS A 87 6.29 2.13 13.48
C HIS A 87 4.81 1.88 13.80
N GLU A 88 4.51 0.87 14.60
CA GLU A 88 3.17 0.48 15.08
C GLU A 88 2.18 0.00 13.98
N TRP A 89 2.64 -0.31 12.76
CA TRP A 89 1.75 -0.83 11.72
C TRP A 89 1.14 -2.17 12.12
N THR A 90 1.95 -3.09 12.64
CA THR A 90 1.52 -4.43 13.07
C THR A 90 0.59 -4.41 14.29
N LYS A 91 0.65 -3.35 15.08
CA LYS A 91 -0.25 -3.14 16.22
C LYS A 91 -1.69 -2.85 15.79
N HIS A 92 -1.86 -2.24 14.63
CA HIS A 92 -3.16 -1.77 14.17
C HIS A 92 -3.74 -2.59 13.01
N PHE A 93 -2.89 -3.27 12.24
CA PHE A 93 -3.29 -3.96 11.01
C PHE A 93 -2.59 -5.29 10.80
N ASN A 94 -3.22 -6.16 10.00
CA ASN A 94 -2.50 -7.22 9.35
C ASN A 94 -1.55 -6.63 8.31
N VAL A 95 -0.29 -7.07 8.32
CA VAL A 95 0.78 -6.56 7.46
C VAL A 95 1.37 -7.67 6.62
N ASP A 96 1.57 -7.42 5.34
CA ASP A 96 2.20 -8.33 4.39
C ASP A 96 3.32 -7.62 3.60
N ILE A 97 4.50 -8.21 3.57
CA ILE A 97 5.61 -7.82 2.69
C ILE A 97 5.51 -8.69 1.45
N MET A 98 4.98 -8.11 0.38
CA MET A 98 4.49 -8.84 -0.80
C MET A 98 5.56 -9.63 -1.55
N ASP A 99 6.82 -9.23 -1.44
CA ASP A 99 7.98 -9.90 -2.04
C ASP A 99 8.76 -10.78 -1.05
N SER A 100 8.20 -11.05 0.14
CA SER A 100 8.85 -11.90 1.16
C SER A 100 9.12 -13.33 0.69
N GLU A 101 8.35 -13.82 -0.28
CA GLU A 101 8.48 -15.14 -0.89
C GLU A 101 8.88 -15.06 -2.38
N GLY A 102 9.58 -13.98 -2.75
CA GLY A 102 10.06 -13.75 -4.11
C GLY A 102 9.13 -12.94 -5.00
N ASP A 103 9.46 -12.93 -6.28
CA ASP A 103 8.82 -12.07 -7.27
C ASP A 103 7.89 -12.86 -8.20
N LEU A 104 6.91 -12.16 -8.73
CA LEU A 104 6.08 -12.57 -9.84
C LEU A 104 6.45 -11.75 -11.08
N GLU A 105 6.84 -12.42 -12.16
CA GLU A 105 7.08 -11.78 -13.44
C GLU A 105 5.74 -11.53 -14.17
N LEU A 106 5.52 -10.30 -14.61
CA LEU A 106 4.36 -9.88 -15.38
C LEU A 106 4.80 -9.36 -16.76
N ASP A 107 4.16 -9.85 -17.81
CA ASP A 107 4.32 -9.29 -19.16
C ASP A 107 3.64 -7.93 -19.26
N ILE A 108 4.37 -6.94 -19.78
CA ILE A 108 3.81 -5.61 -20.05
C ILE A 108 3.20 -5.62 -21.45
N LYS A 109 1.89 -5.76 -21.51
CA LYS A 109 1.13 -5.70 -22.76
C LYS A 109 1.37 -4.36 -23.48
N ASN A 110 1.85 -4.43 -24.72
CA ASN A 110 2.21 -3.26 -25.53
C ASN A 110 3.40 -2.43 -24.98
N GLY A 111 4.20 -2.96 -24.07
CA GLY A 111 5.42 -2.30 -23.62
C GLY A 111 6.37 -2.01 -24.78
N LYS A 112 6.85 -0.77 -24.93
CA LYS A 112 7.79 -0.40 -26.00
C LYS A 112 9.23 -0.69 -25.63
N VAL A 113 9.66 -0.31 -24.44
CA VAL A 113 11.03 -0.48 -23.92
C VAL A 113 11.06 -1.64 -22.93
N ILE A 114 10.28 -1.54 -21.86
CA ILE A 114 10.19 -2.59 -20.84
C ILE A 114 9.11 -3.58 -21.27
N LYS A 115 9.46 -4.84 -21.36
CA LYS A 115 8.56 -5.93 -21.77
C LYS A 115 8.01 -6.72 -20.59
N LYS A 116 8.76 -6.73 -19.49
CA LYS A 116 8.43 -7.47 -18.27
C LYS A 116 8.58 -6.56 -17.05
N ASN A 117 7.79 -6.79 -16.04
CA ASN A 117 7.89 -6.15 -14.73
C ASN A 117 7.86 -7.21 -13.65
N PHE A 118 8.56 -6.96 -12.56
CA PHE A 118 8.56 -7.83 -11.39
C PHE A 118 7.79 -7.15 -10.26
N VAL A 119 6.89 -7.89 -9.64
CA VAL A 119 6.10 -7.46 -8.50
C VAL A 119 6.19 -8.49 -7.40
N GLY A 120 5.94 -8.12 -6.16
CA GLY A 120 5.95 -9.07 -5.06
C GLY A 120 4.97 -10.23 -5.31
N ASN A 121 5.41 -11.48 -5.09
CA ASN A 121 4.67 -12.68 -5.44
C ASN A 121 3.28 -12.76 -4.75
N HIS A 122 3.12 -12.13 -3.60
CA HIS A 122 1.85 -12.13 -2.87
C HIS A 122 0.75 -11.31 -3.54
N ILE A 123 1.05 -10.45 -4.54
CA ILE A 123 0.03 -9.66 -5.25
C ILE A 123 -1.09 -10.54 -5.82
N LYS A 124 -0.76 -11.77 -6.24
CA LYS A 124 -1.71 -12.75 -6.79
C LYS A 124 -2.73 -13.27 -5.77
N THR A 125 -2.53 -13.00 -4.47
CA THR A 125 -3.42 -13.45 -3.40
C THR A 125 -4.49 -12.41 -3.06
N TYR A 126 -4.45 -11.25 -3.70
CA TYR A 126 -5.39 -10.15 -3.51
C TYR A 126 -6.23 -9.94 -4.76
N ASP A 127 -7.51 -9.59 -4.56
CA ASP A 127 -8.46 -9.32 -5.63
C ASP A 127 -8.53 -7.83 -5.98
N SER A 128 -8.26 -6.97 -5.00
CA SER A 128 -8.30 -5.52 -5.15
C SER A 128 -7.16 -4.84 -4.40
N MET A 129 -6.71 -3.68 -4.92
CA MET A 129 -5.67 -2.87 -4.28
C MET A 129 -6.13 -1.42 -4.15
N LEU A 130 -6.01 -0.88 -2.95
CA LEU A 130 -6.10 0.55 -2.66
C LEU A 130 -4.69 1.08 -2.39
N ILE A 131 -4.34 2.22 -2.97
CA ILE A 131 -3.05 2.91 -2.72
C ILE A 131 -3.36 4.19 -1.96
N LEU A 132 -2.76 4.34 -0.76
CA LEU A 132 -2.92 5.49 0.15
C LEU A 132 -1.61 6.23 0.34
#